data_2d91bc265a26c39adaaa946c256413fb
#
_entry.id   2d91bc265a26c39adaaa946c256413fb
#
_cell.length_a   1.000
_cell.length_b   1.000
_cell.length_c   1.000
_cell.angle_alpha   90.00
_cell.angle_beta   90.00
_cell.angle_gamma   90.00
#
_symmetry.space_group_name_H-M   'P 1'
#
loop_
_entity.id
_entity.type
_entity.pdbx_description
1 polymer ?
#
loop_
_entity_poly.entity_id
_entity_poly.type
_entity_poly.pdbx_seq_one_letter_code
_entity_poly.pdbx_strand_id
1 'polypeptide(L)'
;LTVSLNTGEWHDFMLEGEGQRLVVPVDIFLFVNGTIIPGGEIVVGEEGRLAGQMMTTPYTTEANLTLYHPDGRSTAIDLPVLEGLPIVNGEEWFQKMDYITSVCSDSTECGGYINRWMGSGNPQFERAAAYFKGHFEGLGYETHMMRVFDHGNPTQPESLNVIAWKEGRNDSCVQGMGAHMDVAPPGSLAGTYEGAYDNTAGTVSMMLYARAFVDLTFECDTFLALWSSEEEGLRGSNAFATNDCDYCLPKDKELKFYINMDMMGISWPAHKANGDPFPYHAWSGPDFDPNEQDVAITDVLDHVHRNVLKAPMNLTIDGSYGSGCDQHWDEHSNLVMDVHEDTFGRSDHVTFRDLGAQTIFHLGAYDDDYDAYHSPTDTLDNMVSEVGGQEELEKSIEFVMWAAMLEFLIADQTPEIRNVGV
;
A
#
# COMPACT_ATOMS: atom_id res chain seq x y z
N LEU A 1 25.68 19.84 8.98
CA LEU A 1 24.32 19.33 9.07
C LEU A 1 23.78 19.63 10.46
N THR A 2 22.74 20.44 10.58
CA THR A 2 22.03 20.71 11.84
C THR A 2 20.54 20.64 11.55
N VAL A 3 19.97 19.46 11.69
CA VAL A 3 18.55 19.20 11.51
C VAL A 3 18.06 18.41 12.72
N SER A 4 16.88 18.74 13.24
CA SER A 4 16.13 17.82 14.10
C SER A 4 15.15 17.10 13.19
N LEU A 5 15.04 15.79 13.33
CA LEU A 5 14.15 14.97 12.54
C LEU A 5 12.90 14.66 13.36
N ASN A 6 11.71 14.99 12.83
CA ASN A 6 10.48 14.44 13.37
C ASN A 6 10.22 13.10 12.66
N THR A 7 9.78 12.11 13.41
CA THR A 7 9.50 10.79 12.83
C THR A 7 8.43 10.86 11.73
N GLY A 8 8.70 10.19 10.62
CA GLY A 8 7.77 10.09 9.50
C GLY A 8 7.50 11.38 8.72
N GLU A 9 8.35 12.40 8.86
CA GLU A 9 8.26 13.67 8.12
C GLU A 9 9.51 13.91 7.28
N TRP A 10 9.36 14.61 6.13
CA TRP A 10 10.48 15.07 5.32
C TRP A 10 11.10 16.35 5.87
N HIS A 11 12.43 16.36 6.04
CA HIS A 11 13.19 17.49 6.53
C HIS A 11 14.30 17.88 5.56
N ASP A 12 14.37 19.15 5.23
CA ASP A 12 15.42 19.66 4.36
C ASP A 12 16.81 19.52 4.98
N PHE A 13 17.79 19.12 4.18
CA PHE A 13 19.18 19.13 4.57
C PHE A 13 20.07 19.74 3.51
N MET A 14 21.25 20.18 3.92
CA MET A 14 22.30 20.67 3.04
C MET A 14 23.65 20.16 3.49
N LEU A 15 24.44 19.65 2.55
CA LEU A 15 25.84 19.30 2.70
C LEU A 15 26.68 20.29 1.89
N GLU A 16 27.82 20.73 2.45
CA GLU A 16 28.78 21.61 1.80
C GLU A 16 30.17 20.98 1.86
N GLY A 17 30.91 21.04 0.76
CA GLY A 17 32.26 20.50 0.62
C GLY A 17 32.35 19.42 -0.45
N GLU A 18 33.02 19.73 -1.56
CA GLU A 18 33.25 18.79 -2.66
C GLU A 18 33.90 17.50 -2.18
N GLY A 19 33.38 16.37 -2.67
CA GLY A 19 33.87 15.03 -2.32
C GLY A 19 33.54 14.55 -0.92
N GLN A 20 32.74 15.30 -0.15
CA GLN A 20 32.17 14.76 1.10
C GLN A 20 31.14 13.69 0.77
N ARG A 21 31.05 12.69 1.67
CA ARG A 21 30.20 11.52 1.51
C ARG A 21 29.41 11.31 2.79
N LEU A 22 28.08 11.37 2.69
CA LEU A 22 27.17 11.07 3.79
C LEU A 22 26.70 9.63 3.68
N VAL A 23 26.86 8.88 4.76
CA VAL A 23 26.29 7.54 4.91
C VAL A 23 25.15 7.59 5.92
N VAL A 24 24.00 7.10 5.54
CA VAL A 24 22.80 7.05 6.38
C VAL A 24 22.34 5.59 6.60
N PRO A 25 21.79 5.26 7.78
CA PRO A 25 21.23 3.94 8.05
C PRO A 25 20.01 3.62 7.19
N VAL A 26 19.63 2.34 7.16
CA VAL A 26 18.56 1.82 6.28
C VAL A 26 17.16 2.34 6.61
N ASP A 27 16.95 2.82 7.82
CA ASP A 27 15.69 3.41 8.28
C ASP A 27 15.64 4.95 8.12
N ILE A 28 16.59 5.50 7.37
CA ILE A 28 16.60 6.91 6.93
C ILE A 28 16.53 6.96 5.41
N PHE A 29 15.52 7.65 4.91
CA PHE A 29 15.28 7.84 3.50
C PHE A 29 15.75 9.23 3.08
N LEU A 30 16.44 9.31 1.95
CA LEU A 30 16.85 10.57 1.36
C LEU A 30 16.09 10.81 0.06
N PHE A 31 15.72 12.06 -0.17
CA PHE A 31 15.18 12.51 -1.45
C PHE A 31 16.10 13.59 -2.01
N VAL A 32 16.85 13.24 -3.05
CA VAL A 32 17.90 14.09 -3.65
C VAL A 32 17.78 14.08 -5.17
N ASN A 33 17.70 15.26 -5.77
CA ASN A 33 17.60 15.43 -7.23
C ASN A 33 16.45 14.61 -7.86
N GLY A 34 15.32 14.52 -7.18
CA GLY A 34 14.15 13.77 -7.64
C GLY A 34 14.25 12.25 -7.40
N THR A 35 15.29 11.76 -6.76
CA THR A 35 15.51 10.32 -6.51
C THR A 35 15.38 10.01 -5.02
N ILE A 36 14.66 8.94 -4.70
CA ILE A 36 14.59 8.37 -3.36
C ILE A 36 15.77 7.43 -3.17
N ILE A 37 16.46 7.57 -2.04
CA ILE A 37 17.60 6.72 -1.66
C ILE A 37 17.27 6.12 -0.30
N PRO A 38 16.87 4.84 -0.24
CA PRO A 38 16.54 4.15 1.00
C PRO A 38 17.82 3.70 1.72
N GLY A 39 18.29 4.47 2.68
CA GLY A 39 19.57 4.22 3.32
C GLY A 39 20.76 4.49 2.40
N GLY A 40 21.97 4.10 2.83
CA GLY A 40 23.14 4.08 1.97
C GLY A 40 23.97 5.36 1.94
N GLU A 41 24.46 5.73 0.78
CA GLU A 41 25.51 6.74 0.62
C GLU A 41 25.19 7.76 -0.45
N ILE A 42 25.43 9.04 -0.14
CA ILE A 42 25.39 10.13 -1.12
C ILE A 42 26.72 10.91 -1.11
N VAL A 43 27.10 11.42 -2.27
CA VAL A 43 28.37 12.16 -2.47
C VAL A 43 28.10 13.58 -2.94
N VAL A 44 28.74 14.55 -2.30
CA VAL A 44 28.73 15.95 -2.77
C VAL A 44 29.62 16.09 -4.01
N GLY A 45 29.01 16.45 -5.12
CA GLY A 45 29.71 16.62 -6.41
C GLY A 45 30.59 17.88 -6.50
N GLU A 46 31.11 18.13 -7.72
CA GLU A 46 32.03 19.23 -8.02
C GLU A 46 31.48 20.64 -7.71
N GLU A 47 30.18 20.80 -7.65
CA GLU A 47 29.54 22.05 -7.26
C GLU A 47 29.75 22.40 -5.78
N GLY A 48 30.28 21.46 -5.00
CA GLY A 48 30.58 21.62 -3.58
C GLY A 48 29.37 21.78 -2.66
N ARG A 49 28.17 21.54 -3.17
CA ARG A 49 26.91 21.61 -2.42
C ARG A 49 25.96 20.51 -2.85
N LEU A 50 25.23 19.97 -1.89
CA LEU A 50 24.16 19.01 -2.12
C LEU A 50 23.00 19.34 -1.18
N ALA A 51 21.84 19.63 -1.73
CA ALA A 51 20.59 19.84 -1.01
C ALA A 51 19.63 18.67 -1.26
N GLY A 52 18.82 18.35 -0.28
CA GLY A 52 17.80 17.32 -0.38
C GLY A 52 16.91 17.30 0.85
N GLN A 53 16.11 16.26 0.95
CA GLN A 53 15.27 15.99 2.12
C GLN A 53 15.62 14.63 2.71
N MET A 54 15.43 14.48 4.01
CA MET A 54 15.57 13.19 4.69
C MET A 54 14.34 12.93 5.55
N MET A 55 13.99 11.66 5.67
CA MET A 55 12.85 11.18 6.45
C MET A 55 13.27 9.95 7.25
N THR A 56 12.84 9.90 8.49
CA THR A 56 12.88 8.69 9.32
C THR A 56 11.52 8.02 9.30
N THR A 57 11.48 6.72 9.60
CA THR A 57 10.18 6.06 9.83
C THR A 57 9.62 6.43 11.21
N PRO A 58 8.33 6.21 11.50
CA PRO A 58 7.79 6.38 12.86
C PRO A 58 8.45 5.49 13.92
N TYR A 59 9.14 4.45 13.48
CA TYR A 59 9.81 3.46 14.34
C TYR A 59 11.30 3.69 14.49
N THR A 60 11.85 4.73 13.85
CA THR A 60 13.25 5.13 13.99
C THR A 60 13.45 5.84 15.32
N THR A 61 14.28 5.30 16.20
CA THR A 61 14.55 5.87 17.52
C THR A 61 15.85 6.67 17.56
N GLU A 62 16.77 6.43 16.63
CA GLU A 62 18.09 7.05 16.58
C GLU A 62 18.48 7.34 15.13
N ALA A 63 19.04 8.51 14.87
CA ALA A 63 19.52 8.91 13.56
C ALA A 63 21.04 9.14 13.58
N ASN A 64 21.79 8.06 13.51
CA ASN A 64 23.25 8.03 13.55
C ASN A 64 23.83 8.01 12.15
N LEU A 65 24.32 9.14 11.65
CA LEU A 65 24.89 9.28 10.30
C LEU A 65 26.41 9.36 10.38
N THR A 66 27.08 9.06 9.27
CA THR A 66 28.52 9.24 9.17
C THR A 66 28.87 10.12 7.96
N LEU A 67 29.57 11.22 8.22
CA LEU A 67 30.13 12.09 7.18
C LEU A 67 31.61 11.76 6.97
N TYR A 68 31.96 11.33 5.79
CA TYR A 68 33.34 11.13 5.36
C TYR A 68 33.85 12.37 4.63
N HIS A 69 35.09 12.78 4.96
CA HIS A 69 35.76 13.90 4.32
C HIS A 69 36.75 13.40 3.27
N PRO A 70 37.05 14.22 2.25
CA PRO A 70 38.00 13.85 1.18
C PRO A 70 39.42 13.52 1.68
N ASP A 71 39.79 14.02 2.84
CA ASP A 71 41.08 13.74 3.49
C ASP A 71 41.12 12.42 4.29
N GLY A 72 40.04 11.62 4.23
CA GLY A 72 39.93 10.32 4.89
C GLY A 72 39.44 10.36 6.35
N ARG A 73 39.18 11.55 6.89
CA ARG A 73 38.53 11.66 8.21
C ARG A 73 37.05 11.32 8.11
N SER A 74 36.49 10.84 9.22
CA SER A 74 35.04 10.69 9.36
C SER A 74 34.53 11.42 10.60
N THR A 75 33.28 11.87 10.52
CA THR A 75 32.58 12.54 11.62
C THR A 75 31.26 11.84 11.82
N ALA A 76 31.02 11.33 13.03
CA ALA A 76 29.70 10.84 13.40
C ALA A 76 28.77 12.03 13.64
N ILE A 77 27.55 11.93 13.17
CA ILE A 77 26.51 12.94 13.30
C ILE A 77 25.30 12.24 13.92
N ASP A 78 25.01 12.58 15.16
CA ASP A 78 23.84 12.09 15.87
C ASP A 78 22.76 13.18 15.77
N LEU A 79 21.71 12.92 15.00
CA LEU A 79 20.59 13.84 14.89
C LEU A 79 19.50 13.47 15.90
N PRO A 80 18.94 14.46 16.61
CA PRO A 80 17.79 14.21 17.48
C PRO A 80 16.60 13.76 16.63
N VAL A 81 15.99 12.65 17.03
CA VAL A 81 14.73 12.17 16.50
C VAL A 81 13.64 12.52 17.51
N LEU A 82 12.64 13.28 17.05
CA LEU A 82 11.53 13.77 17.87
C LEU A 82 10.24 13.10 17.41
N GLU A 83 9.29 12.94 18.30
CA GLU A 83 7.93 12.57 17.90
C GLU A 83 7.37 13.61 16.94
N GLY A 84 6.78 13.16 15.82
CA GLY A 84 6.14 13.97 14.81
C GLY A 84 4.79 13.38 14.43
N LEU A 85 4.10 14.04 13.53
CA LEU A 85 2.90 13.48 12.89
C LEU A 85 3.34 12.87 11.56
N PRO A 86 3.39 11.53 11.45
CA PRO A 86 3.87 10.87 10.24
C PRO A 86 3.06 11.26 9.01
N ILE A 87 3.72 11.32 7.84
CA ILE A 87 3.08 11.69 6.56
C ILE A 87 1.92 10.76 6.19
N VAL A 88 1.98 9.49 6.60
CA VAL A 88 0.84 8.58 6.68
C VAL A 88 0.66 8.19 8.14
N ASN A 89 -0.53 8.41 8.70
CA ASN A 89 -0.79 8.20 10.11
C ASN A 89 -2.20 7.65 10.35
N GLY A 90 -2.34 6.91 11.44
CA GLY A 90 -3.57 6.23 11.80
C GLY A 90 -4.71 7.18 12.16
N GLU A 91 -4.43 8.32 12.81
CA GLU A 91 -5.45 9.28 13.20
C GLU A 91 -6.16 9.87 11.96
N GLU A 92 -5.42 10.32 10.96
CA GLU A 92 -6.01 10.85 9.73
C GLU A 92 -6.74 9.76 8.95
N TRP A 93 -6.16 8.55 8.91
CA TRP A 93 -6.82 7.41 8.30
C TRP A 93 -8.18 7.16 8.97
N PHE A 94 -8.24 7.14 10.30
CA PHE A 94 -9.48 6.93 11.05
C PHE A 94 -10.53 8.02 10.77
N GLN A 95 -10.12 9.28 10.73
CA GLN A 95 -11.02 10.39 10.40
C GLN A 95 -11.62 10.27 9.00
N LYS A 96 -10.84 9.80 8.02
CA LYS A 96 -11.34 9.55 6.66
C LYS A 96 -12.25 8.33 6.60
N MET A 97 -11.92 7.27 7.35
CA MET A 97 -12.79 6.10 7.51
C MET A 97 -14.15 6.48 8.06
N ASP A 98 -14.19 7.20 9.17
CA ASP A 98 -15.44 7.67 9.81
C ASP A 98 -16.30 8.50 8.82
N TYR A 99 -15.66 9.38 8.05
CA TYR A 99 -16.33 10.15 7.02
C TYR A 99 -16.92 9.27 5.91
N ILE A 100 -16.13 8.36 5.34
CA ILE A 100 -16.55 7.55 4.18
C ILE A 100 -17.61 6.52 4.59
N THR A 101 -17.48 5.88 5.74
CA THR A 101 -18.45 4.91 6.23
C THR A 101 -19.77 5.57 6.65
N SER A 102 -19.72 6.82 7.14
CA SER A 102 -20.90 7.56 7.59
C SER A 102 -21.69 8.27 6.46
N VAL A 103 -21.11 8.47 5.28
CA VAL A 103 -21.69 9.27 4.18
C VAL A 103 -23.08 8.82 3.75
N CYS A 104 -23.46 7.59 4.02
CA CYS A 104 -24.78 7.10 3.69
C CYS A 104 -25.40 6.26 4.83
N SER A 105 -25.31 6.76 6.04
CA SER A 105 -26.05 6.20 7.18
C SER A 105 -27.58 6.32 7.00
N ASP A 106 -28.04 7.25 6.17
CA ASP A 106 -29.46 7.41 5.81
C ASP A 106 -29.70 6.99 4.36
N SER A 107 -30.45 5.90 4.18
CA SER A 107 -30.82 5.36 2.86
C SER A 107 -31.59 6.35 1.98
N THR A 108 -32.26 7.36 2.56
CA THR A 108 -32.99 8.38 1.79
C THR A 108 -32.05 9.36 1.10
N GLU A 109 -30.93 9.70 1.71
CA GLU A 109 -29.91 10.55 1.11
C GLU A 109 -29.15 9.87 -0.03
N CYS A 110 -29.05 8.55 0.03
CA CYS A 110 -28.34 7.74 -0.96
C CYS A 110 -29.26 7.02 -1.95
N GLY A 111 -30.49 7.50 -2.10
CA GLY A 111 -31.41 6.97 -3.10
C GLY A 111 -31.89 5.54 -2.82
N GLY A 112 -31.87 5.12 -1.56
CA GLY A 112 -32.28 3.79 -1.11
C GLY A 112 -31.13 2.77 -1.01
N TYR A 113 -29.93 3.16 -1.37
CA TYR A 113 -28.72 2.33 -1.23
C TYR A 113 -27.88 2.85 -0.06
N ILE A 114 -27.42 1.95 0.78
CA ILE A 114 -26.65 2.25 2.00
C ILE A 114 -25.25 1.62 1.98
N ASN A 115 -24.81 1.12 0.85
CA ASN A 115 -23.48 0.57 0.67
C ASN A 115 -22.86 0.98 -0.68
N ARG A 116 -21.59 0.71 -0.87
CA ARG A 116 -20.84 0.97 -2.10
C ARG A 116 -20.78 -0.24 -3.04
N TRP A 117 -21.78 -1.11 -2.96
CA TRP A 117 -21.90 -2.16 -3.97
C TRP A 117 -21.98 -1.55 -5.37
N MET A 118 -21.24 -2.09 -6.31
CA MET A 118 -21.08 -1.58 -7.67
C MET A 118 -22.32 -1.72 -8.57
N GLY A 119 -23.43 -2.22 -8.06
CA GLY A 119 -24.63 -2.47 -8.83
C GLY A 119 -25.16 -1.24 -9.57
N SER A 120 -25.77 -1.53 -10.72
CA SER A 120 -26.34 -0.54 -11.63
C SER A 120 -27.25 0.48 -10.96
N GLY A 121 -26.90 1.75 -11.13
CA GLY A 121 -27.68 2.85 -10.60
C GLY A 121 -27.58 2.99 -9.09
N ASN A 122 -26.53 2.44 -8.47
CA ASN A 122 -26.24 2.71 -7.06
C ASN A 122 -25.60 4.11 -6.93
N PRO A 123 -26.36 5.14 -6.52
CA PRO A 123 -25.85 6.51 -6.46
C PRO A 123 -24.78 6.68 -5.38
N GLN A 124 -24.72 5.80 -4.41
CA GLN A 124 -23.68 5.84 -3.38
C GLN A 124 -22.34 5.42 -3.94
N PHE A 125 -22.28 4.37 -4.72
CA PHE A 125 -21.06 3.97 -5.41
C PHE A 125 -20.52 5.10 -6.31
N GLU A 126 -21.39 5.70 -7.12
CA GLU A 126 -21.02 6.82 -8.00
C GLU A 126 -20.51 8.05 -7.21
N ARG A 127 -21.12 8.35 -6.06
CA ARG A 127 -20.66 9.44 -5.18
C ARG A 127 -19.31 9.14 -4.55
N ALA A 128 -19.08 7.92 -4.09
CA ALA A 128 -17.81 7.49 -3.54
C ALA A 128 -16.71 7.59 -4.61
N ALA A 129 -16.94 7.05 -5.81
CA ALA A 129 -16.00 7.16 -6.92
C ALA A 129 -15.69 8.62 -7.28
N ALA A 130 -16.70 9.49 -7.31
CA ALA A 130 -16.51 10.92 -7.57
C ALA A 130 -15.72 11.62 -6.44
N TYR A 131 -15.95 11.25 -5.19
CA TYR A 131 -15.20 11.76 -4.05
C TYR A 131 -13.71 11.37 -4.13
N PHE A 132 -13.42 10.11 -4.40
CA PHE A 132 -12.05 9.62 -4.55
C PHE A 132 -11.33 10.28 -5.74
N LYS A 133 -12.02 10.37 -6.88
CA LYS A 133 -11.50 11.11 -8.04
C LYS A 133 -11.14 12.55 -7.67
N GLY A 134 -12.05 13.25 -7.01
CA GLY A 134 -11.83 14.63 -6.57
C GLY A 134 -10.66 14.78 -5.60
N HIS A 135 -10.40 13.77 -4.77
CA HIS A 135 -9.24 13.75 -3.89
C HIS A 135 -7.92 13.69 -4.68
N PHE A 136 -7.79 12.76 -5.61
CA PHE A 136 -6.59 12.63 -6.45
C PHE A 136 -6.37 13.86 -7.35
N GLU A 137 -7.43 14.39 -7.97
CA GLU A 137 -7.36 15.62 -8.76
C GLU A 137 -6.94 16.83 -7.93
N GLY A 138 -7.43 16.92 -6.70
CA GLY A 138 -7.07 17.99 -5.75
C GLY A 138 -5.59 17.96 -5.35
N LEU A 139 -4.95 16.80 -5.43
CA LEU A 139 -3.51 16.62 -5.25
C LEU A 139 -2.69 16.84 -6.53
N GLY A 140 -3.35 17.03 -7.68
CA GLY A 140 -2.69 17.30 -8.95
C GLY A 140 -2.36 16.06 -9.80
N TYR A 141 -2.89 14.90 -9.45
CA TYR A 141 -2.76 13.71 -10.29
C TYR A 141 -3.60 13.81 -11.56
N GLU A 142 -3.10 13.27 -12.66
CA GLU A 142 -3.93 12.98 -13.81
C GLU A 142 -4.86 11.81 -13.45
N THR A 143 -6.17 12.10 -13.34
CA THR A 143 -7.12 11.15 -12.76
C THR A 143 -8.26 10.83 -13.71
N HIS A 144 -8.53 9.54 -13.88
CA HIS A 144 -9.56 9.02 -14.77
C HIS A 144 -10.58 8.18 -14.01
N MET A 145 -11.84 8.25 -14.46
CA MET A 145 -12.88 7.30 -14.11
C MET A 145 -13.06 6.34 -15.28
N MET A 146 -12.55 5.13 -15.11
CA MET A 146 -12.63 4.09 -16.12
C MET A 146 -13.92 3.27 -15.95
N ARG A 147 -14.73 3.18 -16.97
CA ARG A 147 -15.93 2.33 -16.97
C ARG A 147 -15.55 0.86 -17.08
N VAL A 148 -16.14 0.05 -16.20
CA VAL A 148 -16.01 -1.40 -16.21
C VAL A 148 -17.36 -2.00 -16.62
N PHE A 149 -17.39 -2.75 -17.71
CA PHE A 149 -18.60 -3.36 -18.23
C PHE A 149 -18.79 -4.77 -17.68
N ASP A 150 -20.04 -5.14 -17.43
CA ASP A 150 -20.36 -6.50 -17.00
C ASP A 150 -19.97 -7.53 -18.08
N HIS A 151 -19.52 -8.67 -17.62
CA HIS A 151 -19.03 -9.76 -18.46
C HIS A 151 -20.13 -10.20 -19.45
N GLY A 152 -19.94 -9.87 -20.72
CA GLY A 152 -20.80 -10.28 -21.81
C GLY A 152 -21.96 -9.34 -22.12
N ASN A 153 -22.14 -8.23 -21.44
CA ASN A 153 -23.14 -7.23 -21.79
C ASN A 153 -22.56 -5.80 -21.83
N PRO A 154 -22.06 -5.34 -22.99
CA PRO A 154 -21.48 -4.00 -23.12
C PRO A 154 -22.50 -2.85 -22.96
N THR A 155 -23.75 -3.16 -22.67
CA THR A 155 -24.82 -2.18 -22.44
C THR A 155 -25.32 -2.17 -20.99
N GLN A 156 -24.82 -3.07 -20.16
CA GLN A 156 -25.14 -3.05 -18.73
C GLN A 156 -24.15 -2.13 -18.01
N PRO A 157 -24.61 -1.44 -17.02
CA PRO A 157 -23.76 -0.57 -16.25
C PRO A 157 -22.79 -1.37 -15.43
N GLU A 158 -22.10 -0.83 -15.19
CA GLU A 158 -20.83 -0.24 -15.17
C GLU A 158 -20.51 0.15 -13.77
N SER A 159 -19.55 -0.50 -13.27
CA SER A 159 -18.76 0.04 -12.19
C SER A 159 -17.70 0.99 -12.77
N LEU A 160 -17.04 1.70 -11.89
CA LEU A 160 -16.08 2.73 -12.24
C LEU A 160 -14.81 2.49 -11.44
N ASN A 161 -13.68 2.23 -12.09
CA ASN A 161 -12.39 2.39 -11.45
C ASN A 161 -12.04 3.87 -11.36
N VAL A 162 -11.32 4.24 -10.32
CA VAL A 162 -10.65 5.55 -10.21
C VAL A 162 -9.15 5.31 -10.33
N ILE A 163 -8.51 5.91 -11.32
CA ILE A 163 -7.10 5.69 -11.62
C ILE A 163 -6.40 7.04 -11.67
N ALA A 164 -5.39 7.21 -10.82
CA ALA A 164 -4.54 8.38 -10.76
C ALA A 164 -3.15 8.03 -11.30
N TRP A 165 -2.67 8.81 -12.27
CA TRP A 165 -1.39 8.63 -12.91
C TRP A 165 -0.37 9.68 -12.49
N LYS A 166 0.89 9.27 -12.44
CA LYS A 166 2.04 10.12 -12.21
C LYS A 166 3.18 9.69 -13.13
N GLU A 167 3.71 10.63 -13.93
CA GLU A 167 4.84 10.37 -14.80
C GLU A 167 6.10 10.03 -14.01
N GLY A 168 6.81 9.01 -14.46
CA GLY A 168 8.11 8.59 -13.96
C GLY A 168 9.27 9.23 -14.74
N ARG A 169 10.50 8.91 -14.35
CA ARG A 169 11.71 9.33 -15.06
C ARG A 169 12.01 8.45 -16.30
N ASN A 170 11.50 7.23 -16.28
CA ASN A 170 11.69 6.21 -17.30
C ASN A 170 10.33 5.83 -17.88
N ASP A 171 10.09 6.22 -19.10
CA ASP A 171 8.84 5.98 -19.83
C ASP A 171 8.71 4.54 -20.39
N SER A 172 9.69 3.67 -20.16
CA SER A 172 9.65 2.29 -20.62
C SER A 172 8.99 1.31 -19.65
N CYS A 173 8.69 1.75 -18.43
CA CYS A 173 8.12 0.92 -17.40
C CYS A 173 6.95 1.58 -16.67
N VAL A 174 6.14 0.73 -16.05
CA VAL A 174 4.99 1.09 -15.21
C VAL A 174 5.06 0.33 -13.90
N GLN A 175 4.58 0.91 -12.84
CA GLN A 175 4.40 0.28 -11.54
C GLN A 175 3.12 0.78 -10.90
N GLY A 176 2.61 0.06 -9.91
CA GLY A 176 1.34 0.47 -9.34
C GLY A 176 1.07 0.02 -7.93
N MET A 177 0.05 0.65 -7.38
CA MET A 177 -0.51 0.33 -6.08
C MET A 177 -2.02 0.51 -6.13
N GLY A 178 -2.78 -0.34 -5.43
CA GLY A 178 -4.23 -0.22 -5.45
C GLY A 178 -4.95 -0.97 -4.35
N ALA A 179 -6.25 -0.69 -4.27
CA ALA A 179 -7.21 -1.34 -3.40
C ALA A 179 -8.57 -1.33 -4.11
N HIS A 180 -9.45 -2.27 -3.82
CA HIS A 180 -10.82 -2.13 -4.31
C HIS A 180 -11.64 -1.20 -3.41
N MET A 181 -12.62 -0.52 -4.00
CA MET A 181 -13.46 0.45 -3.32
C MET A 181 -14.94 0.03 -3.25
N ASP A 182 -15.31 -1.03 -3.94
CA ASP A 182 -16.63 -1.64 -3.83
C ASP A 182 -16.74 -2.50 -2.57
N VAL A 183 -17.94 -2.94 -2.29
CA VAL A 183 -18.26 -3.83 -1.17
C VAL A 183 -19.12 -4.97 -1.68
N ALA A 184 -19.16 -6.08 -0.95
CA ALA A 184 -19.89 -7.28 -1.32
C ALA A 184 -21.36 -7.00 -1.69
N PRO A 185 -21.91 -7.69 -2.71
CA PRO A 185 -23.25 -7.44 -3.21
C PRO A 185 -24.34 -7.76 -2.17
N PRO A 186 -25.38 -6.93 -2.06
CA PRO A 186 -26.47 -7.20 -1.13
C PRO A 186 -27.19 -8.48 -1.53
N GLY A 187 -27.33 -9.39 -0.58
CA GLY A 187 -28.14 -10.60 -0.72
C GLY A 187 -27.40 -11.89 -1.07
N SER A 188 -26.11 -11.87 -1.36
CA SER A 188 -25.32 -13.09 -1.51
C SER A 188 -24.84 -13.64 -0.15
N LEU A 189 -24.41 -12.76 0.74
CA LEU A 189 -24.01 -13.07 2.13
C LEU A 189 -24.53 -12.02 3.12
N ALA A 190 -25.74 -11.50 2.90
CA ALA A 190 -26.39 -10.45 3.68
C ALA A 190 -25.95 -9.00 3.42
N GLY A 191 -25.07 -8.73 2.43
CA GLY A 191 -24.69 -7.39 1.99
C GLY A 191 -24.02 -6.53 3.06
N THR A 192 -22.80 -6.16 2.85
CA THR A 192 -22.14 -5.18 3.70
C THR A 192 -22.71 -3.79 3.46
N TYR A 193 -22.85 -2.98 4.51
CA TYR A 193 -23.30 -1.59 4.39
C TYR A 193 -22.11 -0.63 4.33
N GLU A 194 -21.18 -0.79 5.24
CA GLU A 194 -19.99 0.06 5.28
C GLU A 194 -18.81 -0.56 4.54
N GLY A 195 -18.65 -1.89 4.60
CA GLY A 195 -17.46 -2.56 4.11
C GLY A 195 -16.21 -1.90 4.69
N ALA A 196 -16.21 -1.70 6.02
CA ALA A 196 -15.19 -0.90 6.65
C ALA A 196 -13.83 -1.56 6.56
N TYR A 197 -13.78 -2.85 6.86
CA TYR A 197 -12.60 -3.67 6.75
C TYR A 197 -12.40 -4.14 5.30
N ASP A 198 -13.48 -4.55 4.63
CA ASP A 198 -13.48 -5.05 3.27
C ASP A 198 -14.29 -4.13 2.31
N ASN A 199 -13.67 -3.14 1.59
CA ASN A 199 -12.26 -2.73 1.69
C ASN A 199 -12.16 -1.19 1.72
N THR A 200 -12.93 -0.53 2.61
CA THR A 200 -12.76 0.90 2.84
C THR A 200 -11.37 1.17 3.43
N ALA A 201 -10.85 0.23 4.24
CA ALA A 201 -9.55 0.33 4.86
C ALA A 201 -8.43 0.51 3.84
N GLY A 202 -8.35 -0.35 2.84
CA GLY A 202 -7.39 -0.21 1.74
C GLY A 202 -7.64 1.05 0.89
N THR A 203 -8.90 1.35 0.59
CA THR A 203 -9.28 2.55 -0.17
C THR A 203 -8.78 3.83 0.49
N VAL A 204 -8.98 3.98 1.80
CA VAL A 204 -8.51 5.17 2.55
C VAL A 204 -6.99 5.22 2.61
N SER A 205 -6.33 4.07 2.77
CA SER A 205 -4.87 4.00 2.72
C SER A 205 -4.31 4.52 1.40
N MET A 206 -4.94 4.18 0.27
CA MET A 206 -4.57 4.72 -1.04
C MET A 206 -4.68 6.25 -1.13
N MET A 207 -5.66 6.86 -0.45
CA MET A 207 -5.78 8.32 -0.40
C MET A 207 -4.61 8.97 0.35
N LEU A 208 -4.12 8.33 1.42
CA LEU A 208 -2.97 8.82 2.19
C LEU A 208 -1.67 8.64 1.40
N TYR A 209 -1.49 7.52 0.71
CA TYR A 209 -0.33 7.32 -0.17
C TYR A 209 -0.28 8.35 -1.29
N ALA A 210 -1.41 8.65 -1.93
CA ALA A 210 -1.45 9.68 -2.97
C ALA A 210 -0.92 11.03 -2.45
N ARG A 211 -1.29 11.41 -1.22
CA ARG A 211 -0.78 12.63 -0.60
C ARG A 211 0.73 12.52 -0.28
N ALA A 212 1.16 11.39 0.25
CA ALA A 212 2.57 11.18 0.57
C ALA A 212 3.48 11.18 -0.66
N PHE A 213 2.95 10.78 -1.81
CA PHE A 213 3.69 10.62 -3.06
C PHE A 213 3.65 11.85 -3.98
N VAL A 214 2.84 12.87 -3.65
CA VAL A 214 2.56 13.99 -4.57
C VAL A 214 3.84 14.70 -5.04
N ASP A 215 4.79 14.93 -4.16
CA ASP A 215 6.04 15.65 -4.45
C ASP A 215 7.21 14.72 -4.87
N LEU A 216 7.02 13.40 -4.81
CA LEU A 216 8.05 12.44 -5.16
C LEU A 216 8.08 12.19 -6.67
N THR A 217 9.25 11.86 -7.20
CA THR A 217 9.42 11.41 -8.59
C THR A 217 9.92 9.98 -8.60
N PHE A 218 9.17 9.10 -9.24
CA PHE A 218 9.46 7.67 -9.32
C PHE A 218 10.32 7.31 -10.54
N GLU A 219 10.88 6.12 -10.53
CA GLU A 219 11.61 5.60 -11.70
C GLU A 219 10.65 5.31 -12.85
N CYS A 220 9.59 4.56 -12.62
CA CYS A 220 8.60 4.20 -13.62
C CYS A 220 7.35 5.08 -13.54
N ASP A 221 6.60 5.17 -14.63
CA ASP A 221 5.24 5.71 -14.56
C ASP A 221 4.44 4.96 -13.51
N THR A 222 3.76 5.69 -12.67
CA THR A 222 3.09 5.14 -11.49
C THR A 222 1.59 5.35 -11.55
N PHE A 223 0.83 4.28 -11.36
CA PHE A 223 -0.61 4.39 -11.13
C PHE A 223 -0.98 4.09 -9.68
N LEU A 224 -1.92 4.87 -9.16
CA LEU A 224 -2.63 4.61 -7.92
C LEU A 224 -4.09 4.36 -8.29
N ALA A 225 -4.60 3.18 -7.93
CA ALA A 225 -5.91 2.76 -8.41
C ALA A 225 -6.85 2.36 -7.28
N LEU A 226 -8.11 2.74 -7.46
CA LEU A 226 -9.22 2.21 -6.69
C LEU A 226 -10.08 1.39 -7.64
N TRP A 227 -10.05 0.09 -7.43
CA TRP A 227 -10.75 -0.86 -8.28
C TRP A 227 -12.22 -0.95 -7.91
N SER A 228 -13.02 -1.31 -8.87
CA SER A 228 -14.43 -1.65 -8.67
C SER A 228 -14.70 -3.08 -9.13
N SER A 229 -15.78 -3.66 -8.64
CA SER A 229 -16.17 -5.03 -9.02
C SER A 229 -15.09 -6.08 -8.70
N GLU A 230 -14.35 -5.87 -7.65
CA GLU A 230 -13.48 -6.89 -7.08
C GLU A 230 -14.34 -8.04 -6.59
N GLU A 231 -15.34 -7.74 -5.79
CA GLU A 231 -16.34 -8.64 -5.20
C GLU A 231 -17.17 -9.44 -6.24
N GLU A 232 -17.13 -9.03 -7.48
CA GLU A 232 -17.74 -9.67 -8.64
C GLU A 232 -16.72 -10.43 -9.50
N GLY A 233 -15.51 -10.66 -8.98
CA GLY A 233 -14.44 -11.43 -9.60
C GLY A 233 -13.40 -10.59 -10.32
N LEU A 234 -12.79 -9.62 -9.65
CA LEU A 234 -11.63 -8.82 -10.09
C LEU A 234 -11.86 -8.07 -11.41
N ARG A 235 -13.12 -7.70 -11.71
CA ARG A 235 -13.47 -7.16 -13.05
C ARG A 235 -12.83 -5.80 -13.30
N GLY A 236 -12.68 -4.98 -12.26
CA GLY A 236 -12.09 -3.65 -12.36
C GLY A 236 -10.63 -3.69 -12.77
N SER A 237 -9.81 -4.40 -12.01
CA SER A 237 -8.39 -4.57 -12.30
C SER A 237 -8.16 -5.29 -13.63
N ASN A 238 -8.93 -6.36 -13.91
CA ASN A 238 -8.88 -7.06 -15.20
C ASN A 238 -9.21 -6.14 -16.39
N ALA A 239 -10.22 -5.29 -16.26
CA ALA A 239 -10.56 -4.34 -17.33
C ALA A 239 -9.44 -3.32 -17.56
N PHE A 240 -8.81 -2.81 -16.50
CA PHE A 240 -7.65 -1.93 -16.61
C PHE A 240 -6.46 -2.62 -17.29
N ALA A 241 -6.21 -3.85 -16.92
CA ALA A 241 -5.09 -4.63 -17.44
C ALA A 241 -5.27 -5.08 -18.88
N THR A 242 -6.51 -5.31 -19.34
CA THR A 242 -6.78 -5.95 -20.64
C THR A 242 -7.34 -5.03 -21.71
N ASN A 243 -8.05 -3.96 -21.33
CA ASN A 243 -8.63 -3.03 -22.30
C ASN A 243 -7.55 -2.19 -23.02
N ASP A 244 -7.93 -1.64 -24.15
CA ASP A 244 -7.12 -0.71 -24.92
C ASP A 244 -7.73 0.69 -24.81
N CYS A 245 -7.19 1.49 -23.90
CA CYS A 245 -7.60 2.87 -23.67
C CYS A 245 -6.41 3.71 -23.18
N ASP A 246 -6.47 5.02 -23.38
CA ASP A 246 -5.35 5.94 -23.10
C ASP A 246 -4.92 5.95 -21.61
N TYR A 247 -5.78 5.52 -20.70
CA TYR A 247 -5.54 5.47 -19.25
C TYR A 247 -5.58 4.04 -18.69
N CYS A 248 -5.65 3.02 -19.55
CA CYS A 248 -5.47 1.61 -19.19
C CYS A 248 -3.98 1.29 -19.03
N LEU A 249 -3.68 0.07 -18.60
CA LEU A 249 -2.30 -0.40 -18.52
C LEU A 249 -1.64 -0.35 -19.90
N PRO A 250 -0.57 0.44 -20.11
CA PRO A 250 0.13 0.53 -21.39
C PRO A 250 0.71 -0.82 -21.80
N LYS A 251 0.42 -1.24 -23.04
CA LYS A 251 0.85 -2.54 -23.57
C LYS A 251 2.30 -2.56 -24.06
N ASP A 252 2.88 -1.39 -24.25
CA ASP A 252 4.25 -1.17 -24.75
C ASP A 252 5.26 -0.86 -23.65
N LYS A 253 4.81 -0.84 -22.38
CA LYS A 253 5.64 -0.62 -21.22
C LYS A 253 5.73 -1.89 -20.36
N GLU A 254 6.86 -2.09 -19.73
CA GLU A 254 7.04 -3.18 -18.76
C GLU A 254 6.30 -2.86 -17.45
N LEU A 255 5.41 -3.74 -17.00
CA LEU A 255 4.84 -3.65 -15.66
C LEU A 255 5.82 -4.25 -14.66
N LYS A 256 6.46 -3.40 -13.87
CA LYS A 256 7.54 -3.77 -12.97
C LYS A 256 7.02 -4.51 -11.73
N PHE A 257 6.10 -3.87 -11.00
CA PHE A 257 5.48 -4.46 -9.81
C PHE A 257 4.13 -3.84 -9.52
N TYR A 258 3.36 -4.52 -8.66
CA TYR A 258 2.11 -4.02 -8.13
C TYR A 258 1.95 -4.38 -6.64
N ILE A 259 1.52 -3.43 -5.82
CA ILE A 259 1.21 -3.64 -4.40
C ILE A 259 -0.30 -3.49 -4.18
N ASN A 260 -0.91 -4.50 -3.59
CA ASN A 260 -2.34 -4.57 -3.31
C ASN A 260 -2.63 -4.43 -1.83
N MET A 261 -3.67 -3.67 -1.52
CA MET A 261 -4.12 -3.40 -0.15
C MET A 261 -5.55 -3.91 0.00
N ASP A 262 -5.75 -4.91 0.86
CA ASP A 262 -7.08 -5.46 1.09
C ASP A 262 -7.23 -5.91 2.54
N MET A 263 -8.39 -5.64 3.16
CA MET A 263 -8.73 -6.02 4.53
C MET A 263 -7.64 -5.66 5.55
N MET A 264 -7.30 -4.38 5.67
CA MET A 264 -6.22 -3.90 6.51
C MET A 264 -6.71 -3.28 7.82
N GLY A 265 -5.87 -3.35 8.88
CA GLY A 265 -6.11 -2.69 10.17
C GLY A 265 -6.52 -3.63 11.30
N ILE A 266 -7.19 -4.75 11.03
CA ILE A 266 -7.33 -5.83 12.01
C ILE A 266 -6.15 -6.78 11.82
N SER A 267 -5.00 -6.34 12.30
CA SER A 267 -3.74 -7.03 12.10
C SER A 267 -2.74 -6.67 13.21
N TRP A 268 -1.64 -7.39 13.27
CA TRP A 268 -0.54 -6.95 14.12
C TRP A 268 -0.15 -5.47 13.77
N PRO A 269 0.19 -4.60 14.76
CA PRO A 269 0.47 -4.86 16.18
C PRO A 269 -0.74 -4.94 17.13
N ALA A 270 -1.98 -4.93 16.64
CA ALA A 270 -3.13 -5.14 17.49
C ALA A 270 -3.23 -6.59 18.01
N HIS A 271 -3.97 -6.76 19.11
CA HIS A 271 -4.12 -8.04 19.78
C HIS A 271 -5.59 -8.37 19.98
N LYS A 272 -5.92 -9.66 19.87
CA LYS A 272 -7.25 -10.19 20.19
C LYS A 272 -7.55 -9.99 21.69
N ALA A 273 -8.82 -10.04 22.06
CA ALA A 273 -9.26 -9.88 23.45
C ALA A 273 -8.64 -10.87 24.46
N ASN A 274 -8.17 -12.03 23.98
CA ASN A 274 -7.44 -13.01 24.78
C ASN A 274 -5.95 -12.69 24.96
N GLY A 275 -5.44 -11.65 24.28
CA GLY A 275 -4.05 -11.22 24.31
C GLY A 275 -3.17 -11.81 23.22
N ASP A 276 -3.69 -12.69 22.37
CA ASP A 276 -2.97 -13.19 21.20
C ASP A 276 -2.86 -12.08 20.14
N PRO A 277 -1.75 -12.00 19.39
CA PRO A 277 -1.64 -11.04 18.30
C PRO A 277 -2.64 -11.37 17.19
N PHE A 278 -3.16 -10.35 16.52
CA PHE A 278 -3.78 -10.57 15.22
C PHE A 278 -2.72 -10.95 14.19
N PRO A 279 -3.04 -11.82 13.23
CA PRO A 279 -2.13 -12.12 12.14
C PRO A 279 -1.96 -10.91 11.22
N TYR A 280 -0.80 -10.82 10.58
CA TYR A 280 -0.57 -9.96 9.44
C TYR A 280 0.04 -10.82 8.34
N HIS A 281 -0.65 -10.89 7.22
CA HIS A 281 -0.25 -11.72 6.09
C HIS A 281 0.22 -10.85 4.92
N ALA A 282 1.24 -11.33 4.23
CA ALA A 282 1.64 -10.79 2.95
C ALA A 282 1.93 -11.93 1.96
N TRP A 283 1.46 -11.79 0.74
CA TRP A 283 1.78 -12.67 -0.38
C TRP A 283 2.69 -11.93 -1.34
N SER A 284 3.76 -12.56 -1.80
CA SER A 284 4.74 -11.92 -2.65
C SER A 284 5.27 -12.81 -3.77
N GLY A 285 5.68 -12.18 -4.86
CA GLY A 285 6.27 -12.83 -6.04
C GLY A 285 5.23 -13.44 -6.98
N PRO A 286 5.59 -13.88 -8.19
CA PRO A 286 4.77 -14.77 -8.99
C PRO A 286 4.94 -16.23 -8.61
N ASP A 287 6.17 -16.68 -8.34
CA ASP A 287 6.53 -18.02 -7.90
C ASP A 287 7.70 -17.90 -6.94
N PHE A 288 7.48 -18.24 -5.70
CA PHE A 288 8.53 -18.25 -4.70
C PHE A 288 9.16 -19.65 -4.63
N ASP A 289 10.25 -19.90 -5.35
CA ASP A 289 11.11 -21.05 -5.08
C ASP A 289 12.25 -20.63 -4.15
N PRO A 290 12.31 -21.15 -2.92
CA PRO A 290 13.40 -20.82 -1.98
C PRO A 290 14.77 -21.21 -2.50
N ASN A 291 14.86 -21.94 -3.60
CA ASN A 291 16.11 -22.32 -4.27
C ASN A 291 16.43 -21.45 -5.49
N GLU A 292 15.51 -20.63 -5.94
CA GLU A 292 15.72 -19.64 -7.00
C GLU A 292 15.96 -18.27 -6.40
N GLN A 293 17.01 -17.59 -6.83
CA GLN A 293 17.51 -16.35 -6.23
C GLN A 293 16.81 -15.08 -6.78
N ASP A 294 15.66 -15.20 -7.45
CA ASP A 294 15.12 -14.13 -8.26
C ASP A 294 13.79 -13.52 -7.77
N VAL A 295 13.46 -13.62 -6.48
CA VAL A 295 12.25 -12.98 -5.94
C VAL A 295 12.59 -11.64 -5.32
N ALA A 296 13.00 -10.68 -6.13
CA ALA A 296 13.47 -9.39 -5.67
C ALA A 296 12.41 -8.60 -4.87
N ILE A 297 11.11 -8.75 -5.17
CA ILE A 297 10.07 -8.06 -4.39
C ILE A 297 9.88 -8.67 -2.99
N THR A 298 10.07 -9.98 -2.84
CA THR A 298 10.08 -10.64 -1.53
C THR A 298 11.27 -10.19 -0.70
N ASP A 299 12.43 -9.98 -1.33
CA ASP A 299 13.61 -9.42 -0.66
C ASP A 299 13.35 -7.99 -0.15
N VAL A 300 12.62 -7.17 -0.91
CA VAL A 300 12.19 -5.83 -0.49
C VAL A 300 11.29 -5.92 0.72
N LEU A 301 10.29 -6.79 0.68
CA LEU A 301 9.37 -7.02 1.80
C LEU A 301 10.13 -7.48 3.04
N ASP A 302 11.01 -8.48 2.92
CA ASP A 302 11.84 -8.96 4.04
C ASP A 302 12.71 -7.84 4.61
N HIS A 303 13.37 -7.06 3.75
CA HIS A 303 14.20 -5.93 4.14
C HIS A 303 13.42 -4.87 4.92
N VAL A 304 12.25 -4.46 4.42
CA VAL A 304 11.39 -3.47 5.07
C VAL A 304 11.03 -3.92 6.48
N HIS A 305 10.51 -5.12 6.61
CA HIS A 305 10.04 -5.59 7.91
C HIS A 305 11.15 -5.86 8.91
N ARG A 306 12.23 -6.53 8.51
CA ARG A 306 13.31 -6.90 9.45
C ARG A 306 14.26 -5.76 9.75
N ASN A 307 14.63 -4.99 8.74
CA ASN A 307 15.74 -4.04 8.86
C ASN A 307 15.27 -2.60 9.05
N VAL A 308 14.15 -2.23 8.44
CA VAL A 308 13.64 -0.85 8.49
C VAL A 308 12.64 -0.69 9.65
N LEU A 309 11.57 -1.48 9.67
CA LEU A 309 10.54 -1.43 10.70
C LEU A 309 10.88 -2.24 11.95
N LYS A 310 11.86 -3.15 11.85
CA LYS A 310 12.32 -4.03 12.93
C LYS A 310 11.19 -4.88 13.54
N ALA A 311 10.25 -5.28 12.68
CA ALA A 311 9.11 -6.10 13.07
C ALA A 311 9.54 -7.53 13.40
N PRO A 312 8.92 -8.20 14.36
CA PRO A 312 9.08 -9.63 14.57
C PRO A 312 8.42 -10.37 13.39
N MET A 313 9.22 -10.87 12.46
CA MET A 313 8.74 -11.55 11.27
C MET A 313 9.10 -13.03 11.31
N ASN A 314 8.12 -13.90 11.13
CA ASN A 314 8.32 -15.29 10.79
C ASN A 314 8.08 -15.44 9.29
N LEU A 315 9.14 -15.59 8.55
CA LEU A 315 9.07 -15.91 7.13
C LEU A 315 8.77 -17.40 7.01
N THR A 316 7.53 -17.76 6.79
CA THR A 316 7.15 -19.12 6.39
C THR A 316 7.00 -19.10 4.88
N ILE A 317 7.94 -19.77 4.22
CA ILE A 317 7.87 -20.02 2.80
C ILE A 317 7.30 -21.41 2.66
N ASP A 318 6.02 -21.51 2.41
CA ASP A 318 5.37 -22.78 2.13
C ASP A 318 4.81 -22.78 0.70
N GLY A 319 5.56 -23.39 -0.21
CA GLY A 319 5.13 -23.63 -1.60
C GLY A 319 4.06 -24.72 -1.73
N SER A 320 3.39 -25.11 -0.65
CA SER A 320 2.39 -26.19 -0.65
C SER A 320 0.94 -25.73 -0.77
N TYR A 321 0.68 -24.45 -1.08
CA TYR A 321 -0.67 -23.93 -1.27
C TYR A 321 -1.35 -24.47 -2.52
N GLY A 322 -1.71 -25.73 -2.50
CA GLY A 322 -2.58 -26.34 -3.47
C GLY A 322 -4.05 -26.20 -3.06
N SER A 323 -4.79 -25.34 -3.71
CA SER A 323 -6.25 -25.40 -3.88
C SER A 323 -7.17 -25.43 -2.64
N GLY A 324 -6.77 -24.93 -1.50
CA GLY A 324 -7.67 -24.86 -0.34
C GLY A 324 -7.21 -23.82 0.65
N CYS A 325 -7.85 -22.66 0.64
CA CYS A 325 -7.58 -21.55 1.55
C CYS A 325 -7.75 -21.90 3.05
N ASP A 326 -8.48 -22.98 3.34
CA ASP A 326 -9.01 -23.27 4.65
C ASP A 326 -8.09 -24.08 5.59
N GLN A 327 -6.95 -24.56 5.11
CA GLN A 327 -6.13 -25.50 5.90
C GLN A 327 -4.88 -24.90 6.53
N HIS A 328 -4.46 -23.72 6.13
CA HIS A 328 -3.19 -23.12 6.59
C HIS A 328 -3.32 -22.10 7.72
N TRP A 329 -4.48 -21.48 7.85
CA TRP A 329 -4.73 -20.48 8.89
C TRP A 329 -4.65 -21.03 10.32
N ASP A 330 -5.11 -22.28 10.51
CA ASP A 330 -5.07 -22.97 11.80
C ASP A 330 -3.65 -23.35 12.26
N GLU A 331 -2.73 -23.58 11.33
CA GLU A 331 -1.36 -23.97 11.64
C GLU A 331 -0.46 -22.77 11.98
N HIS A 332 -0.82 -21.57 11.52
CA HIS A 332 -0.03 -20.34 11.65
C HIS A 332 -0.60 -19.33 12.65
N SER A 333 -1.64 -19.67 13.38
CA SER A 333 -2.38 -18.79 14.31
C SER A 333 -1.53 -18.15 15.43
N ASN A 334 -0.27 -18.54 15.57
CA ASN A 334 0.67 -17.96 16.53
C ASN A 334 1.75 -17.06 15.92
N LEU A 335 1.67 -16.79 14.61
CA LEU A 335 2.64 -15.97 13.92
C LEU A 335 2.18 -14.50 13.92
N VAL A 336 3.09 -13.62 14.25
CA VAL A 336 2.82 -12.17 14.26
C VAL A 336 2.73 -11.64 12.83
N MET A 337 3.60 -12.11 11.95
CA MET A 337 3.58 -11.81 10.54
C MET A 337 3.99 -13.03 9.75
N ASP A 338 3.24 -13.31 8.72
CA ASP A 338 3.46 -14.44 7.83
C ASP A 338 3.59 -13.97 6.38
N VAL A 339 4.63 -14.42 5.70
CA VAL A 339 4.85 -14.13 4.28
C VAL A 339 4.71 -15.39 3.49
N HIS A 340 3.83 -15.36 2.51
CA HIS A 340 3.46 -16.49 1.69
C HIS A 340 3.90 -16.31 0.24
N GLU A 341 4.06 -17.41 -0.46
CA GLU A 341 4.13 -17.39 -1.91
C GLU A 341 2.83 -16.85 -2.51
N ASP A 342 2.93 -16.03 -3.57
CA ASP A 342 1.76 -15.46 -4.23
C ASP A 342 1.02 -16.51 -5.09
N THR A 343 0.37 -17.43 -4.42
CA THR A 343 -0.55 -18.41 -5.03
C THR A 343 -2.01 -18.13 -4.65
N PHE A 344 -2.24 -17.12 -3.82
CA PHE A 344 -3.54 -16.77 -3.32
C PHE A 344 -4.34 -15.95 -4.36
N GLY A 345 -5.53 -16.42 -4.71
CA GLY A 345 -6.30 -15.93 -5.86
C GLY A 345 -7.53 -15.09 -5.51
N ARG A 346 -7.52 -14.29 -4.43
CA ARG A 346 -8.74 -13.67 -3.90
C ARG A 346 -8.75 -12.13 -3.87
N SER A 347 -7.79 -11.45 -4.49
CA SER A 347 -7.80 -10.00 -4.61
C SER A 347 -7.11 -9.52 -5.88
N ASP A 348 -7.12 -8.22 -6.15
CA ASP A 348 -6.72 -7.59 -7.42
C ASP A 348 -5.25 -7.78 -7.82
N HIS A 349 -4.37 -8.19 -6.90
CA HIS A 349 -2.98 -8.55 -7.22
C HIS A 349 -2.89 -9.68 -8.25
N VAL A 350 -3.84 -10.61 -8.24
CA VAL A 350 -3.89 -11.75 -9.17
C VAL A 350 -3.88 -11.28 -10.63
N THR A 351 -4.62 -10.22 -10.94
CA THR A 351 -4.64 -9.65 -12.29
C THR A 351 -3.25 -9.29 -12.78
N PHE A 352 -2.43 -8.69 -11.92
CA PHE A 352 -1.09 -8.21 -12.27
C PHE A 352 -0.04 -9.31 -12.21
N ARG A 353 -0.16 -10.23 -11.24
CA ARG A 353 0.64 -11.44 -11.18
C ARG A 353 0.48 -12.27 -12.45
N ASP A 354 -0.74 -12.48 -12.91
CA ASP A 354 -1.03 -13.25 -14.13
C ASP A 354 -0.49 -12.58 -15.41
N LEU A 355 -0.08 -11.32 -15.34
CA LEU A 355 0.68 -10.62 -16.38
C LEU A 355 2.20 -10.72 -16.19
N GLY A 356 2.66 -11.46 -15.19
CA GLY A 356 4.08 -11.63 -14.86
C GLY A 356 4.70 -10.50 -14.05
N ALA A 357 3.92 -9.55 -13.54
CA ALA A 357 4.42 -8.56 -12.61
C ALA A 357 4.74 -9.20 -11.26
N GLN A 358 5.77 -8.70 -10.60
CA GLN A 358 6.00 -9.05 -9.21
C GLN A 358 4.97 -8.32 -8.33
N THR A 359 4.38 -9.01 -7.38
CA THR A 359 3.31 -8.46 -6.55
C THR A 359 3.60 -8.59 -5.07
N ILE A 360 3.07 -7.65 -4.28
CA ILE A 360 2.86 -7.81 -2.84
C ILE A 360 1.37 -7.61 -2.58
N PHE A 361 0.79 -8.49 -1.80
CA PHE A 361 -0.57 -8.37 -1.33
C PHE A 361 -0.60 -8.36 0.19
N HIS A 362 -1.09 -7.28 0.77
CA HIS A 362 -1.24 -7.11 2.22
C HIS A 362 -2.65 -7.43 2.67
N LEU A 363 -2.74 -8.25 3.72
CA LEU A 363 -3.98 -8.68 4.34
C LEU A 363 -3.79 -8.78 5.87
N GLY A 364 -4.79 -8.36 6.63
CA GLY A 364 -4.86 -8.59 8.08
C GLY A 364 -5.56 -9.90 8.42
N ALA A 365 -6.40 -9.86 9.45
CA ALA A 365 -7.22 -11.00 9.85
C ALA A 365 -8.14 -11.43 8.71
N TYR A 366 -8.23 -12.73 8.49
CA TYR A 366 -9.10 -13.32 7.49
C TYR A 366 -10.46 -13.73 8.10
N ASP A 367 -11.33 -14.34 7.31
CA ASP A 367 -12.70 -14.72 7.71
C ASP A 367 -12.77 -15.57 9.00
N ASP A 368 -11.79 -16.38 9.29
CA ASP A 368 -11.70 -17.17 10.53
C ASP A 368 -11.39 -16.31 11.79
N ASP A 369 -10.80 -15.14 11.60
CA ASP A 369 -10.43 -14.21 12.66
C ASP A 369 -11.27 -12.92 12.69
N TYR A 370 -12.17 -12.75 11.71
CA TYR A 370 -13.09 -11.62 11.59
C TYR A 370 -14.49 -12.05 11.16
N ASP A 371 -15.35 -12.35 12.12
CA ASP A 371 -16.72 -12.86 11.90
C ASP A 371 -17.62 -11.92 11.08
N ALA A 372 -17.24 -10.65 10.94
CA ALA A 372 -18.02 -9.65 10.22
C ALA A 372 -17.74 -9.60 8.72
N TYR A 373 -16.77 -10.37 8.21
CA TYR A 373 -16.47 -10.46 6.79
C TYR A 373 -17.72 -10.70 5.94
N HIS A 374 -17.90 -9.93 4.87
CA HIS A 374 -19.06 -9.96 3.96
C HIS A 374 -20.41 -9.89 4.68
N SER A 375 -20.51 -9.15 5.77
CA SER A 375 -21.74 -9.03 6.57
C SER A 375 -22.12 -7.58 6.85
N PRO A 376 -23.39 -7.30 7.24
CA PRO A 376 -23.80 -5.96 7.63
C PRO A 376 -23.10 -5.42 8.89
N THR A 377 -22.34 -6.25 9.57
CA THR A 377 -21.58 -5.88 10.77
C THR A 377 -20.13 -5.52 10.45
N ASP A 378 -19.71 -5.58 9.19
CA ASP A 378 -18.43 -5.01 8.76
C ASP A 378 -18.50 -3.48 8.77
N THR A 379 -18.34 -2.94 9.99
CA THR A 379 -18.44 -1.52 10.29
C THR A 379 -17.17 -1.01 10.97
N LEU A 380 -16.93 0.29 10.92
CA LEU A 380 -15.79 0.90 11.61
C LEU A 380 -15.88 0.67 13.13
N ASP A 381 -17.08 0.76 13.71
CA ASP A 381 -17.29 0.48 15.13
C ASP A 381 -16.93 -0.96 15.49
N ASN A 382 -17.21 -1.92 14.59
CA ASN A 382 -16.83 -3.30 14.80
C ASN A 382 -15.32 -3.50 14.70
N MET A 383 -14.63 -2.89 13.72
CA MET A 383 -13.17 -2.91 13.64
C MET A 383 -12.53 -2.40 14.93
N VAL A 384 -13.01 -1.26 15.45
CA VAL A 384 -12.55 -0.68 16.73
C VAL A 384 -12.76 -1.65 17.89
N SER A 385 -13.92 -2.31 17.91
CA SER A 385 -14.25 -3.29 18.96
C SER A 385 -13.35 -4.52 18.92
N GLU A 386 -13.07 -5.04 17.73
CA GLU A 386 -12.24 -6.23 17.54
C GLU A 386 -10.81 -6.03 18.04
N VAL A 387 -10.20 -4.90 17.72
CA VAL A 387 -8.82 -4.60 18.13
C VAL A 387 -8.72 -3.98 19.54
N GLY A 388 -9.86 -3.78 20.23
CA GLY A 388 -9.88 -3.30 21.61
C GLY A 388 -9.81 -1.78 21.77
N GLY A 389 -9.99 -1.01 20.72
CA GLY A 389 -10.08 0.45 20.77
C GLY A 389 -9.56 1.16 19.53
N GLN A 390 -9.97 2.43 19.39
CA GLN A 390 -9.56 3.26 18.25
C GLN A 390 -8.03 3.42 18.16
N GLU A 391 -7.37 3.69 19.28
CA GLU A 391 -5.92 3.87 19.32
C GLU A 391 -5.15 2.62 18.84
N GLU A 392 -5.67 1.43 19.16
CA GLU A 392 -5.06 0.18 18.70
C GLU A 392 -5.29 -0.04 17.20
N LEU A 393 -6.48 0.34 16.67
CA LEU A 393 -6.75 0.32 15.24
C LEU A 393 -5.86 1.29 14.48
N GLU A 394 -5.70 2.52 14.99
CA GLU A 394 -4.83 3.53 14.39
C GLU A 394 -3.36 3.05 14.33
N LYS A 395 -2.86 2.43 15.39
CA LYS A 395 -1.50 1.85 15.42
C LYS A 395 -1.33 0.71 14.43
N SER A 396 -2.31 -0.17 14.35
CA SER A 396 -2.26 -1.32 13.46
C SER A 396 -2.24 -0.88 11.99
N ILE A 397 -3.18 -0.03 11.60
CA ILE A 397 -3.25 0.44 10.21
C ILE A 397 -2.03 1.30 9.83
N GLU A 398 -1.53 2.12 10.75
CA GLU A 398 -0.34 2.93 10.52
C GLU A 398 0.87 2.04 10.21
N PHE A 399 1.04 0.94 10.96
CA PHE A 399 2.13 -0.01 10.71
C PHE A 399 2.05 -0.61 9.30
N VAL A 400 0.88 -1.10 8.90
CA VAL A 400 0.69 -1.70 7.58
C VAL A 400 0.86 -0.66 6.47
N MET A 401 0.34 0.55 6.67
CA MET A 401 0.53 1.64 5.70
C MET A 401 2.02 2.00 5.52
N TRP A 402 2.78 2.06 6.60
CA TRP A 402 4.23 2.31 6.49
C TRP A 402 4.94 1.16 5.81
N ALA A 403 4.60 -0.09 6.10
CA ALA A 403 5.18 -1.25 5.43
C ALA A 403 5.00 -1.15 3.91
N ALA A 404 3.78 -1.05 3.45
CA ALA A 404 3.47 -0.97 2.02
C ALA A 404 4.08 0.27 1.33
N MET A 405 4.08 1.44 1.99
CA MET A 405 4.72 2.64 1.46
C MET A 405 6.22 2.46 1.28
N LEU A 406 6.92 1.91 2.28
CA LEU A 406 8.35 1.70 2.22
C LEU A 406 8.73 0.62 1.20
N GLU A 407 7.95 -0.44 1.10
CA GLU A 407 8.11 -1.46 0.06
C GLU A 407 7.99 -0.84 -1.33
N PHE A 408 6.99 0.01 -1.55
CA PHE A 408 6.84 0.72 -2.81
C PHE A 408 8.05 1.59 -3.12
N LEU A 409 8.51 2.41 -2.16
CA LEU A 409 9.64 3.32 -2.35
C LEU A 409 10.96 2.58 -2.62
N ILE A 410 11.17 1.45 -1.96
CA ILE A 410 12.38 0.62 -2.16
C ILE A 410 12.29 -0.16 -3.47
N ALA A 411 11.13 -0.75 -3.78
CA ALA A 411 10.91 -1.47 -5.02
C ALA A 411 11.09 -0.56 -6.25
N ASP A 412 10.63 0.69 -6.18
CA ASP A 412 10.86 1.68 -7.22
C ASP A 412 12.35 1.83 -7.56
N GLN A 413 13.22 1.83 -6.56
CA GLN A 413 14.67 2.03 -6.73
C GLN A 413 15.47 0.71 -6.92
N THR A 414 14.80 -0.46 -6.94
CA THR A 414 15.44 -1.76 -7.08
C THR A 414 15.40 -2.22 -8.54
N PRO A 415 16.54 -2.20 -9.27
CA PRO A 415 16.58 -2.51 -10.70
C PRO A 415 16.30 -3.98 -11.04
N GLU A 416 16.48 -4.87 -10.06
CA GLU A 416 16.31 -6.31 -10.21
C GLU A 416 14.82 -6.71 -10.29
N ILE A 417 13.92 -5.87 -9.77
CA ILE A 417 12.48 -6.09 -9.89
C ILE A 417 12.07 -5.90 -11.35
N ARG A 418 11.62 -6.97 -11.96
CA ARG A 418 11.22 -7.02 -13.37
C ARG A 418 10.03 -7.93 -13.56
N ASN A 419 9.32 -7.73 -14.66
CA ASN A 419 8.33 -8.67 -15.12
C ASN A 419 9.02 -9.99 -15.53
N VAL A 420 8.64 -11.10 -14.94
CA VAL A 420 9.24 -12.42 -15.21
C VAL A 420 8.65 -13.10 -16.43
N GLY A 421 7.65 -12.49 -17.07
CA GLY A 421 7.02 -12.97 -18.29
C GLY A 421 6.30 -14.33 -18.10
N VAL A 422 5.06 -14.41 -18.46
CA VAL A 422 4.28 -15.67 -18.51
C VAL A 422 4.47 -16.34 -19.86
#